data_53d99890104c19c4129fb47cb8a86790
#
_entry.id   53d99890104c19c4129fb47cb8a86790
#
_cell.length_a   1.000
_cell.length_b   1.000
_cell.length_c   1.000
_cell.angle_alpha   90.00
_cell.angle_beta   90.00
_cell.angle_gamma   90.00
#
_symmetry.space_group_name_H-M   'P 1'
#
loop_
_entity.id
_entity.type
_entity.pdbx_description
1 polymer ?
#
loop_
_entity_poly.entity_id
_entity_poly.type
_entity_poly.pdbx_seq_one_letter_code
_entity_poly.pdbx_strand_id
1 'polypeptide(L)'
;YEIGVRLVGSEMCIRDSDGVCAHFADLVSHWQVLGFVHGVLNTDNALLCGETIDYGPCAFMDYFDPTASFSSIDRQGRYAWPNQPGIMHWNLAVLAECLLPLIDTDPTVAQQQAQAVVDRYPQRFHHLHQARLAKKLGLDGMKETDGALLQAFQDVLAAERLDFTLAFRWLTECANDTLAHSPLPELFAAPAALTEWAQQWAARRKDNTGDTETLNTDMQSANPVVIPRN
;
A
#
# COMPACT_ATOMS: atom_id res chain seq x y z
N TYR A 1 18.82 -40.93 -17.81
CA TYR A 1 18.71 -39.50 -17.44
C TYR A 1 17.93 -39.41 -16.15
N GLU A 2 18.60 -39.48 -15.00
CA GLU A 2 18.04 -39.03 -13.74
C GLU A 2 18.05 -37.49 -13.75
N ILE A 3 16.95 -36.90 -14.21
CA ILE A 3 16.64 -35.51 -13.88
C ILE A 3 16.42 -35.51 -12.37
N GLY A 4 17.33 -34.87 -11.63
CA GLY A 4 17.23 -34.81 -10.20
C GLY A 4 15.94 -34.14 -9.76
N VAL A 5 14.93 -34.95 -9.48
CA VAL A 5 13.58 -34.55 -9.02
C VAL A 5 13.67 -33.56 -7.83
N ARG A 6 14.78 -33.56 -7.09
CA ARG A 6 15.07 -32.63 -6.01
C ARG A 6 15.38 -31.19 -6.45
N LEU A 7 16.12 -30.97 -7.56
CA LEU A 7 16.45 -29.63 -8.06
C LEU A 7 15.20 -28.91 -8.60
N VAL A 8 14.33 -29.63 -9.31
CA VAL A 8 13.07 -29.08 -9.85
C VAL A 8 12.13 -28.70 -8.69
N GLY A 9 12.06 -29.48 -7.60
CA GLY A 9 11.23 -29.18 -6.43
C GLY A 9 11.70 -27.94 -5.66
N SER A 10 13.00 -27.81 -5.42
CA SER A 10 13.57 -26.69 -4.64
C SER A 10 13.47 -25.35 -5.40
N GLU A 11 13.84 -25.33 -6.68
CA GLU A 11 13.70 -24.12 -7.51
C GLU A 11 12.23 -23.70 -7.65
N MET A 12 11.31 -24.65 -7.73
CA MET A 12 9.87 -24.38 -7.78
C MET A 12 9.39 -23.75 -6.47
N CYS A 13 9.78 -24.31 -5.30
CA CYS A 13 9.41 -23.74 -4.01
C CYS A 13 9.94 -22.31 -3.82
N ILE A 14 11.17 -22.03 -4.23
CA ILE A 14 11.77 -20.69 -4.15
C ILE A 14 11.04 -19.71 -5.07
N ARG A 15 10.81 -20.11 -6.32
CA ARG A 15 10.10 -19.28 -7.32
C ARG A 15 8.67 -18.98 -6.88
N ASP A 16 7.95 -19.98 -6.38
CA ASP A 16 6.56 -19.82 -5.96
C ASP A 16 6.47 -18.97 -4.69
N SER A 17 7.39 -19.15 -3.73
CA SER A 17 7.51 -18.26 -2.56
C SER A 17 7.83 -16.81 -2.96
N ASP A 18 8.69 -16.60 -3.95
CA ASP A 18 8.99 -15.27 -4.49
C ASP A 18 7.76 -14.63 -5.16
N GLY A 19 6.95 -15.44 -5.85
CA GLY A 19 5.66 -15.04 -6.40
C GLY A 19 4.66 -14.61 -5.33
N VAL A 20 4.53 -15.38 -4.25
CA VAL A 20 3.68 -15.04 -3.09
C VAL A 20 4.13 -13.72 -2.46
N CYS A 21 5.45 -13.54 -2.25
CA CYS A 21 6.01 -12.28 -1.74
C CYS A 21 5.68 -11.10 -2.65
N ALA A 22 5.74 -11.28 -3.96
CA ALA A 22 5.41 -10.23 -4.93
C ALA A 22 3.93 -9.85 -4.89
N HIS A 23 3.03 -10.84 -4.84
CA HIS A 23 1.58 -10.61 -4.76
C HIS A 23 1.20 -9.86 -3.47
N PHE A 24 1.74 -10.26 -2.32
CA PHE A 24 1.45 -9.55 -1.07
C PHE A 24 2.09 -8.17 -1.00
N ALA A 25 3.25 -7.94 -1.60
CA ALA A 25 3.81 -6.60 -1.73
C ALA A 25 2.88 -5.69 -2.55
N ASP A 26 2.30 -6.22 -3.64
CA ASP A 26 1.32 -5.54 -4.47
C ASP A 26 0.03 -5.25 -3.69
N LEU A 27 -0.60 -6.26 -3.10
CA LEU A 27 -1.84 -6.14 -2.36
C LEU A 27 -1.75 -5.15 -1.19
N VAL A 28 -0.75 -5.34 -0.31
CA VAL A 28 -0.62 -4.50 0.90
C VAL A 28 -0.23 -3.07 0.55
N SER A 29 0.60 -2.85 -0.49
CA SER A 29 0.89 -1.49 -0.93
C SER A 29 -0.37 -0.77 -1.49
N HIS A 30 -1.30 -1.52 -2.09
CA HIS A 30 -2.59 -0.98 -2.52
C HIS A 30 -3.47 -0.60 -1.34
N TRP A 31 -3.56 -1.47 -0.32
CA TRP A 31 -4.30 -1.16 0.91
C TRP A 31 -3.81 0.10 1.60
N GLN A 32 -2.50 0.28 1.68
CA GLN A 32 -1.90 1.46 2.32
C GLN A 32 -2.36 2.76 1.64
N VAL A 33 -2.35 2.81 0.33
CA VAL A 33 -2.72 4.04 -0.39
C VAL A 33 -4.23 4.27 -0.49
N LEU A 34 -5.05 3.24 -0.27
CA LEU A 34 -6.51 3.36 -0.21
C LEU A 34 -7.06 3.60 1.20
N GLY A 35 -6.21 3.52 2.22
CA GLY A 35 -6.65 3.62 3.61
C GLY A 35 -7.43 2.40 4.08
N PHE A 36 -7.22 1.22 3.45
CA PHE A 36 -7.84 -0.02 3.85
C PHE A 36 -7.08 -0.69 4.99
N VAL A 37 -7.81 -1.18 5.98
CA VAL A 37 -7.29 -1.95 7.11
C VAL A 37 -7.98 -3.30 7.14
N HIS A 38 -7.22 -4.39 7.03
CA HIS A 38 -7.75 -5.75 7.11
C HIS A 38 -8.23 -6.08 8.54
N GLY A 39 -7.49 -5.67 9.55
CA GLY A 39 -7.85 -5.79 10.96
C GLY A 39 -7.54 -7.13 11.62
N VAL A 40 -7.33 -8.22 10.86
CA VAL A 40 -6.93 -9.56 11.38
C VAL A 40 -5.97 -10.23 10.39
N LEU A 41 -4.81 -9.62 10.15
CA LEU A 41 -3.84 -10.10 9.17
C LEU A 41 -2.93 -11.20 9.77
N ASN A 42 -3.54 -12.29 10.25
CA ASN A 42 -2.87 -13.49 10.72
C ASN A 42 -2.35 -14.34 9.54
N THR A 43 -1.46 -15.30 9.85
CA THR A 43 -0.94 -16.26 8.87
C THR A 43 -2.03 -17.13 8.24
N ASP A 44 -3.08 -17.49 8.99
CA ASP A 44 -4.23 -18.27 8.53
C ASP A 44 -5.21 -17.50 7.66
N ASN A 45 -5.09 -16.17 7.63
CA ASN A 45 -5.89 -15.29 6.76
C ASN A 45 -5.14 -14.87 5.49
N ALA A 46 -3.91 -15.33 5.28
CA ALA A 46 -3.09 -15.06 4.11
C ALA A 46 -2.97 -16.32 3.24
N LEU A 47 -3.52 -16.28 2.02
CA LEU A 47 -3.54 -17.41 1.10
C LEU A 47 -2.30 -17.42 0.19
N LEU A 48 -1.84 -18.59 -0.20
CA LEU A 48 -0.69 -18.75 -1.10
C LEU A 48 -0.91 -18.16 -2.51
N CYS A 49 -2.16 -17.93 -2.90
CA CYS A 49 -2.49 -17.24 -4.16
C CYS A 49 -2.29 -15.71 -4.09
N GLY A 50 -1.90 -15.16 -2.92
CA GLY A 50 -1.72 -13.72 -2.74
C GLY A 50 -3.01 -12.97 -2.38
N GLU A 51 -4.04 -13.67 -1.94
CA GLU A 51 -5.30 -13.11 -1.45
C GLU A 51 -5.41 -13.26 0.07
N THR A 52 -6.40 -12.60 0.66
CA THR A 52 -6.72 -12.73 2.09
C THR A 52 -8.17 -13.11 2.31
N ILE A 53 -8.48 -13.63 3.48
CA ILE A 53 -9.83 -14.01 3.93
C ILE A 53 -10.11 -13.41 5.31
N ASP A 54 -11.31 -13.62 5.83
CA ASP A 54 -11.78 -13.12 7.14
C ASP A 54 -11.78 -11.58 7.23
N TYR A 55 -12.61 -10.98 6.40
CA TYR A 55 -12.79 -9.53 6.34
C TYR A 55 -13.77 -8.99 7.43
N GLY A 56 -14.01 -9.75 8.50
CA GLY A 56 -14.94 -9.36 9.57
C GLY A 56 -14.65 -7.99 10.18
N PRO A 57 -13.41 -7.71 10.64
CA PRO A 57 -13.05 -6.42 11.23
C PRO A 57 -12.46 -5.42 10.24
N CYS A 58 -12.54 -5.67 8.91
CA CYS A 58 -11.94 -4.77 7.94
C CYS A 58 -12.75 -3.47 7.79
N ALA A 59 -12.06 -2.38 7.48
CA ALA A 59 -12.67 -1.12 7.06
C ALA A 59 -11.74 -0.27 6.21
N PHE A 60 -12.32 0.66 5.45
CA PHE A 60 -11.59 1.80 4.91
C PHE A 60 -11.63 2.96 5.91
N MET A 61 -10.58 3.75 5.99
CA MET A 61 -10.59 4.98 6.78
C MET A 61 -11.62 5.97 6.22
N ASP A 62 -12.46 6.51 7.08
CA ASP A 62 -13.26 7.68 6.76
C ASP A 62 -12.39 8.93 6.81
N TYR A 63 -11.94 9.33 7.98
CA TYR A 63 -10.95 10.38 8.16
C TYR A 63 -9.55 9.77 8.34
N PHE A 64 -8.53 10.53 7.97
CA PHE A 64 -7.17 10.07 8.10
C PHE A 64 -6.77 9.94 9.57
N ASP A 65 -6.41 8.71 9.95
CA ASP A 65 -5.82 8.39 11.26
C ASP A 65 -4.58 7.49 11.02
N PRO A 66 -3.38 8.00 11.26
CA PRO A 66 -2.15 7.22 11.08
C PRO A 66 -2.06 6.00 12.00
N THR A 67 -2.93 5.90 13.01
CA THR A 67 -2.98 4.78 13.96
C THR A 67 -4.23 3.90 13.79
N ALA A 68 -4.99 4.09 12.70
CA ALA A 68 -6.28 3.43 12.47
C ALA A 68 -6.22 1.93 12.72
N SER A 69 -7.10 1.45 13.59
CA SER A 69 -7.33 0.04 13.89
C SER A 69 -8.81 -0.19 14.12
N PHE A 70 -9.40 -1.15 13.41
CA PHE A 70 -10.84 -1.41 13.46
C PHE A 70 -11.21 -2.71 14.20
N SER A 71 -10.21 -3.53 14.52
CA SER A 71 -10.44 -4.77 15.28
C SER A 71 -10.60 -4.48 16.77
N SER A 72 -11.78 -4.73 17.32
CA SER A 72 -12.08 -4.51 18.73
C SER A 72 -11.26 -5.40 19.70
N ILE A 73 -10.73 -6.51 19.20
CA ILE A 73 -9.90 -7.44 19.98
C ILE A 73 -8.42 -7.12 19.91
N ASP A 74 -7.99 -6.32 18.95
CA ASP A 74 -6.58 -5.91 18.75
C ASP A 74 -6.23 -4.72 19.66
N ARG A 75 -6.07 -4.98 20.94
CA ARG A 75 -5.77 -3.94 21.95
C ARG A 75 -4.38 -3.31 21.79
N GLN A 76 -3.49 -3.94 21.06
CA GLN A 76 -2.10 -3.49 20.89
C GLN A 76 -1.85 -2.87 19.51
N GLY A 77 -2.85 -2.82 18.66
CA GLY A 77 -2.73 -2.30 17.29
C GLY A 77 -1.82 -3.14 16.39
N ARG A 78 -1.69 -4.44 16.67
CA ARG A 78 -0.87 -5.34 15.86
C ARG A 78 -1.24 -5.26 14.37
N TYR A 79 -2.53 -5.14 14.08
CA TYR A 79 -3.10 -5.09 12.74
C TYR A 79 -3.55 -3.67 12.34
N ALA A 80 -3.09 -2.63 13.06
CA ALA A 80 -3.33 -1.25 12.68
C ALA A 80 -2.77 -0.95 11.28
N TRP A 81 -3.34 0.05 10.61
CA TRP A 81 -2.96 0.46 9.27
C TRP A 81 -1.45 0.55 9.03
N PRO A 82 -0.63 1.24 9.88
CA PRO A 82 0.79 1.38 9.62
C PRO A 82 1.58 0.07 9.81
N ASN A 83 1.01 -0.91 10.51
CA ASN A 83 1.67 -2.17 10.84
C ASN A 83 1.44 -3.26 9.79
N GLN A 84 0.47 -3.11 8.88
CA GLN A 84 0.12 -4.12 7.87
C GLN A 84 1.32 -4.61 7.04
N PRO A 85 2.22 -3.72 6.54
CA PRO A 85 3.38 -4.19 5.78
C PRO A 85 4.33 -5.05 6.62
N GLY A 86 4.57 -4.68 7.88
CA GLY A 86 5.44 -5.43 8.80
C GLY A 86 4.84 -6.78 9.18
N ILE A 87 3.53 -6.84 9.42
CA ILE A 87 2.83 -8.08 9.73
C ILE A 87 2.82 -9.03 8.54
N MET A 88 2.62 -8.52 7.33
CA MET A 88 2.69 -9.38 6.13
C MET A 88 4.12 -9.90 5.92
N HIS A 89 5.15 -9.07 6.13
CA HIS A 89 6.54 -9.53 6.09
C HIS A 89 6.79 -10.67 7.09
N TRP A 90 6.26 -10.53 8.31
CA TRP A 90 6.34 -11.59 9.33
C TRP A 90 5.59 -12.87 8.89
N ASN A 91 4.39 -12.76 8.31
CA ASN A 91 3.64 -13.89 7.78
C ASN A 91 4.44 -14.66 6.70
N LEU A 92 5.11 -13.91 5.81
CA LEU A 92 5.96 -14.49 4.77
C LEU A 92 7.19 -15.19 5.35
N ALA A 93 7.79 -14.67 6.43
CA ALA A 93 8.87 -15.33 7.13
C ALA A 93 8.40 -16.67 7.76
N VAL A 94 7.23 -16.69 8.39
CA VAL A 94 6.64 -17.93 8.94
C VAL A 94 6.37 -18.96 7.83
N LEU A 95 5.85 -18.52 6.69
CA LEU A 95 5.68 -19.40 5.52
C LEU A 95 7.03 -19.99 5.08
N ALA A 96 8.05 -19.14 4.96
CA ALA A 96 9.39 -19.55 4.54
C ALA A 96 9.98 -20.60 5.49
N GLU A 97 9.81 -20.44 6.82
CA GLU A 97 10.23 -21.42 7.82
C GLU A 97 9.54 -22.79 7.60
N CYS A 98 8.25 -22.80 7.28
CA CYS A 98 7.52 -24.04 7.00
C CYS A 98 8.03 -24.76 5.72
N LEU A 99 8.60 -24.02 4.77
CA LEU A 99 9.08 -24.55 3.51
C LEU A 99 10.53 -25.02 3.52
N LEU A 100 11.31 -24.74 4.57
CA LEU A 100 12.74 -25.10 4.66
C LEU A 100 13.03 -26.57 4.27
N PRO A 101 12.28 -27.59 4.75
CA PRO A 101 12.56 -28.99 4.41
C PRO A 101 12.36 -29.33 2.91
N LEU A 102 11.62 -28.47 2.20
CA LEU A 102 11.34 -28.64 0.75
C LEU A 102 12.35 -27.88 -0.12
N ILE A 103 13.01 -26.86 0.45
CA ILE A 103 13.98 -26.02 -0.26
C ILE A 103 15.32 -26.73 -0.39
N ASP A 104 15.90 -27.24 0.68
CA ASP A 104 17.16 -27.99 0.64
C ASP A 104 17.25 -29.01 1.78
N THR A 105 18.07 -30.04 1.60
CA THR A 105 18.40 -31.02 2.67
C THR A 105 19.42 -30.49 3.65
N ASP A 106 20.26 -29.52 3.25
CA ASP A 106 21.12 -28.76 4.14
C ASP A 106 20.34 -27.63 4.77
N PRO A 107 20.11 -27.62 6.08
CA PRO A 107 19.31 -26.56 6.73
C PRO A 107 19.92 -25.17 6.58
N THR A 108 21.23 -25.04 6.46
CA THR A 108 21.90 -23.75 6.29
C THR A 108 21.64 -23.18 4.90
N VAL A 109 21.72 -24.01 3.88
CA VAL A 109 21.43 -23.63 2.50
C VAL A 109 19.94 -23.29 2.36
N ALA A 110 19.04 -24.12 2.91
CA ALA A 110 17.60 -23.86 2.90
C ALA A 110 17.26 -22.53 3.56
N GLN A 111 17.83 -22.23 4.73
CA GLN A 111 17.61 -20.97 5.44
C GLN A 111 18.11 -19.77 4.65
N GLN A 112 19.30 -19.82 4.05
CA GLN A 112 19.85 -18.73 3.25
C GLN A 112 18.98 -18.42 2.03
N GLN A 113 18.51 -19.45 1.33
CA GLN A 113 17.66 -19.30 0.16
C GLN A 113 16.27 -18.74 0.54
N ALA A 114 15.65 -19.25 1.60
CA ALA A 114 14.38 -18.76 2.11
C ALA A 114 14.48 -17.30 2.55
N GLN A 115 15.51 -16.95 3.32
CA GLN A 115 15.74 -15.57 3.77
C GLN A 115 15.92 -14.61 2.60
N ALA A 116 16.68 -15.01 1.58
CA ALA A 116 16.89 -14.18 0.38
C ALA A 116 15.57 -13.85 -0.37
N VAL A 117 14.57 -14.72 -0.29
CA VAL A 117 13.23 -14.46 -0.84
C VAL A 117 12.46 -13.46 0.03
N VAL A 118 12.42 -13.69 1.33
CA VAL A 118 11.69 -12.86 2.29
C VAL A 118 12.25 -11.43 2.32
N ASP A 119 13.56 -11.27 2.23
CA ASP A 119 14.24 -9.96 2.23
C ASP A 119 13.91 -9.09 1.00
N ARG A 120 13.34 -9.66 -0.06
CA ARG A 120 12.87 -8.89 -1.23
C ARG A 120 11.54 -8.18 -0.98
N TYR A 121 10.72 -8.66 -0.04
CA TYR A 121 9.39 -8.11 0.21
C TYR A 121 9.43 -6.62 0.59
N PRO A 122 10.22 -6.14 1.58
CA PRO A 122 10.23 -4.74 1.96
C PRO A 122 10.59 -3.80 0.80
N GLN A 123 11.56 -4.20 -0.04
CA GLN A 123 11.99 -3.40 -1.18
C GLN A 123 10.89 -3.34 -2.27
N ARG A 124 10.24 -4.47 -2.58
CA ARG A 124 9.12 -4.54 -3.52
C ARG A 124 7.94 -3.71 -3.03
N PHE A 125 7.57 -3.88 -1.75
CA PHE A 125 6.51 -3.10 -1.13
C PHE A 125 6.81 -1.60 -1.23
N HIS A 126 8.00 -1.17 -0.83
CA HIS A 126 8.40 0.23 -0.89
C HIS A 126 8.29 0.80 -2.31
N HIS A 127 8.84 0.10 -3.30
CA HIS A 127 8.78 0.52 -4.70
C HIS A 127 7.34 0.68 -5.19
N LEU A 128 6.49 -0.33 -4.96
CA LEU A 128 5.09 -0.30 -5.37
C LEU A 128 4.29 0.78 -4.62
N HIS A 129 4.53 0.95 -3.32
CA HIS A 129 3.88 1.98 -2.51
C HIS A 129 4.24 3.39 -3.00
N GLN A 130 5.53 3.66 -3.28
CA GLN A 130 5.97 4.94 -3.85
C GLN A 130 5.35 5.20 -5.23
N ALA A 131 5.31 4.19 -6.09
CA ALA A 131 4.69 4.33 -7.42
C ALA A 131 3.19 4.66 -7.31
N ARG A 132 2.47 4.03 -6.39
CA ARG A 132 1.05 4.31 -6.13
C ARG A 132 0.81 5.69 -5.53
N LEU A 133 1.65 6.11 -4.59
CA LEU A 133 1.58 7.47 -4.02
C LEU A 133 1.84 8.54 -5.09
N ALA A 134 2.82 8.33 -5.96
CA ALA A 134 3.08 9.22 -7.08
C ALA A 134 1.82 9.39 -7.94
N LYS A 135 1.16 8.29 -8.32
CA LYS A 135 -0.09 8.34 -9.08
C LYS A 135 -1.21 9.09 -8.34
N LYS A 136 -1.38 8.83 -7.03
CA LYS A 136 -2.39 9.53 -6.21
C LYS A 136 -2.17 11.04 -6.15
N LEU A 137 -0.92 11.47 -6.20
CA LEU A 137 -0.52 12.88 -6.18
C LEU A 137 -0.36 13.50 -7.58
N GLY A 138 -0.58 12.74 -8.66
CA GLY A 138 -0.38 13.19 -10.04
C GLY A 138 1.07 13.56 -10.35
N LEU A 139 2.01 12.76 -9.82
CA LEU A 139 3.45 12.92 -10.03
C LEU A 139 3.97 11.83 -10.98
N ASP A 140 5.00 12.14 -11.75
CA ASP A 140 5.69 11.19 -12.63
C ASP A 140 6.63 10.22 -11.90
N GLY A 141 6.77 10.38 -10.58
CA GLY A 141 7.51 9.56 -9.65
C GLY A 141 7.75 10.32 -8.35
N MET A 142 8.00 9.58 -7.26
CA MET A 142 8.36 10.19 -5.98
C MET A 142 9.86 10.50 -5.95
N LYS A 143 10.21 11.74 -5.62
CA LYS A 143 11.57 12.19 -5.33
C LYS A 143 11.84 12.05 -3.82
N GLU A 144 13.09 12.02 -3.42
CA GLU A 144 13.48 11.96 -2.00
C GLU A 144 12.85 13.11 -1.17
N THR A 145 12.75 14.29 -1.79
CA THR A 145 12.16 15.48 -1.15
C THR A 145 10.64 15.40 -0.98
N ASP A 146 9.95 14.55 -1.74
CA ASP A 146 8.49 14.44 -1.71
C ASP A 146 7.97 13.77 -0.42
N GLY A 147 8.85 13.10 0.34
CA GLY A 147 8.50 12.56 1.66
C GLY A 147 8.02 13.64 2.63
N ALA A 148 8.67 14.80 2.65
CA ALA A 148 8.24 15.94 3.48
C ALA A 148 6.90 16.52 3.02
N LEU A 149 6.68 16.62 1.72
CA LEU A 149 5.41 17.08 1.14
C LEU A 149 4.25 16.13 1.52
N LEU A 150 4.48 14.81 1.41
CA LEU A 150 3.49 13.81 1.80
C LEU A 150 3.20 13.86 3.30
N GLN A 151 4.22 13.97 4.15
CA GLN A 151 4.04 14.08 5.59
C GLN A 151 3.22 15.31 5.97
N ALA A 152 3.54 16.47 5.39
CA ALA A 152 2.77 17.69 5.61
C ALA A 152 1.30 17.55 5.19
N PHE A 153 1.02 16.83 4.10
CA PHE A 153 -0.34 16.50 3.70
C PHE A 153 -1.05 15.66 4.77
N GLN A 154 -0.41 14.57 5.20
CA GLN A 154 -0.94 13.68 6.22
C GLN A 154 -1.18 14.41 7.55
N ASP A 155 -0.29 15.31 7.93
CA ASP A 155 -0.43 16.12 9.16
C ASP A 155 -1.67 17.03 9.08
N VAL A 156 -1.91 17.67 7.93
CA VAL A 156 -3.14 18.45 7.70
C VAL A 156 -4.38 17.56 7.75
N LEU A 157 -4.35 16.39 7.08
CA LEU A 157 -5.48 15.46 7.11
C LEU A 157 -5.82 15.02 8.54
N ALA A 158 -4.81 14.70 9.35
CA ALA A 158 -4.98 14.26 10.72
C ALA A 158 -5.48 15.40 11.63
N ALA A 159 -4.88 16.57 11.56
CA ALA A 159 -5.21 17.73 12.39
C ALA A 159 -6.64 18.22 12.18
N GLU A 160 -7.07 18.27 10.92
CA GLU A 160 -8.39 18.75 10.51
C GLU A 160 -9.43 17.61 10.44
N ARG A 161 -9.01 16.36 10.74
CA ARG A 161 -9.85 15.14 10.64
C ARG A 161 -10.56 15.02 9.29
N LEU A 162 -9.81 15.22 8.23
CA LEU A 162 -10.36 15.22 6.87
C LEU A 162 -10.63 13.80 6.38
N ASP A 163 -11.69 13.66 5.60
CA ASP A 163 -11.98 12.42 4.89
C ASP A 163 -10.84 12.06 3.93
N PHE A 164 -10.27 10.88 4.14
CA PHE A 164 -9.09 10.41 3.41
C PHE A 164 -9.34 10.29 1.91
N THR A 165 -10.45 9.70 1.53
CA THR A 165 -10.82 9.48 0.12
C THR A 165 -11.19 10.79 -0.57
N LEU A 166 -12.01 11.61 0.09
CA LEU A 166 -12.46 12.88 -0.48
C LEU A 166 -11.32 13.90 -0.62
N ALA A 167 -10.34 13.88 0.28
CA ALA A 167 -9.17 14.76 0.18
C ALA A 167 -8.34 14.46 -1.09
N PHE A 168 -8.06 13.20 -1.38
CA PHE A 168 -7.38 12.82 -2.63
C PHE A 168 -8.26 13.07 -3.86
N ARG A 169 -9.56 12.87 -3.75
CA ARG A 169 -10.47 13.21 -4.84
C ARG A 169 -10.48 14.71 -5.12
N TRP A 170 -10.49 15.53 -4.07
CA TRP A 170 -10.39 16.98 -4.19
C TRP A 170 -9.09 17.41 -4.91
N LEU A 171 -7.95 16.81 -4.58
CA LEU A 171 -6.70 17.06 -5.31
C LEU A 171 -6.82 16.70 -6.80
N THR A 172 -7.51 15.62 -7.12
CA THR A 172 -7.75 15.19 -8.51
C THR A 172 -8.60 16.22 -9.27
N GLU A 173 -9.65 16.74 -8.66
CA GLU A 173 -10.49 17.79 -9.27
C GLU A 173 -9.70 19.08 -9.46
N CYS A 174 -8.86 19.46 -8.47
CA CYS A 174 -7.95 20.61 -8.60
C CYS A 174 -6.94 20.42 -9.74
N ALA A 175 -6.38 19.20 -9.90
CA ALA A 175 -5.44 18.90 -10.96
C ALA A 175 -6.03 19.02 -12.36
N ASN A 176 -7.31 18.71 -12.50
CA ASN A 176 -8.04 18.70 -13.76
C ASN A 176 -8.83 19.99 -14.03
N ASP A 177 -8.77 20.97 -13.12
CA ASP A 177 -9.57 22.20 -13.17
C ASP A 177 -11.10 21.94 -13.28
N THR A 178 -11.56 20.84 -12.65
CA THR A 178 -12.95 20.41 -12.70
C THR A 178 -13.73 20.73 -11.42
N LEU A 179 -13.06 21.26 -10.38
CA LEU A 179 -13.65 21.49 -9.06
C LEU A 179 -14.90 22.40 -9.12
N ALA A 180 -14.89 23.40 -9.97
CA ALA A 180 -16.02 24.34 -10.13
C ALA A 180 -17.30 23.69 -10.70
N HIS A 181 -17.19 22.51 -11.32
CA HIS A 181 -18.29 21.78 -11.94
C HIS A 181 -18.60 20.46 -11.23
N SER A 182 -17.93 20.20 -10.11
CA SER A 182 -18.06 18.98 -9.31
C SER A 182 -19.01 19.20 -8.14
N PRO A 183 -19.77 18.19 -7.70
CA PRO A 183 -20.52 18.22 -6.43
C PRO A 183 -19.61 18.10 -5.21
N LEU A 184 -18.31 17.90 -5.40
CA LEU A 184 -17.35 17.67 -4.32
C LEU A 184 -17.30 18.81 -3.28
N PRO A 185 -17.38 20.13 -3.65
CA PRO A 185 -17.41 21.20 -2.65
C PRO A 185 -18.57 21.12 -1.65
N GLU A 186 -19.68 20.46 -2.02
CA GLU A 186 -20.82 20.24 -1.13
C GLU A 186 -20.56 19.08 -0.14
N LEU A 187 -19.70 18.13 -0.53
CA LEU A 187 -19.35 16.95 0.25
C LEU A 187 -18.08 17.13 1.06
N PHE A 188 -17.17 18.00 0.61
CA PHE A 188 -15.85 18.18 1.18
C PHE A 188 -15.41 19.65 1.10
N ALA A 189 -15.45 20.35 2.22
CA ALA A 189 -14.95 21.71 2.36
C ALA A 189 -13.45 21.67 2.71
N ALA A 190 -12.59 22.03 1.76
CA ALA A 190 -11.16 22.08 1.99
C ALA A 190 -10.78 23.23 2.95
N PRO A 191 -10.15 22.95 4.12
CA PRO A 191 -9.70 24.00 5.04
C PRO A 191 -8.53 24.78 4.45
N ALA A 192 -8.26 25.98 5.03
CA ALA A 192 -7.18 26.85 4.58
C ALA A 192 -5.83 26.15 4.55
N ALA A 193 -5.51 25.35 5.58
CA ALA A 193 -4.25 24.60 5.66
C ALA A 193 -4.06 23.63 4.49
N LEU A 194 -5.13 22.94 4.06
CA LEU A 194 -5.07 22.08 2.88
C LEU A 194 -4.88 22.89 1.60
N THR A 195 -5.54 24.04 1.49
CA THR A 195 -5.40 24.93 0.33
C THR A 195 -3.99 25.51 0.22
N GLU A 196 -3.37 25.87 1.35
CA GLU A 196 -1.98 26.34 1.40
C GLU A 196 -1.00 25.22 1.02
N TRP A 197 -1.20 24.02 1.55
CA TRP A 197 -0.41 22.86 1.16
C TRP A 197 -0.52 22.57 -0.35
N ALA A 198 -1.73 22.68 -0.91
CA ALA A 198 -1.97 22.45 -2.33
C ALA A 198 -1.20 23.39 -3.27
N GLN A 199 -0.81 24.58 -2.81
CA GLN A 199 0.07 25.47 -3.57
C GLN A 199 1.48 24.88 -3.71
N GLN A 200 2.02 24.27 -2.64
CA GLN A 200 3.33 23.59 -2.67
C GLN A 200 3.26 22.35 -3.57
N TRP A 201 2.20 21.57 -3.45
CA TRP A 201 1.94 20.42 -4.31
C TRP A 201 1.82 20.83 -5.80
N ALA A 202 1.09 21.88 -6.12
CA ALA A 202 0.98 22.39 -7.48
C ALA A 202 2.32 22.88 -8.03
N ALA A 203 3.18 23.48 -7.19
CA ALA A 203 4.53 23.86 -7.56
C ALA A 203 5.37 22.62 -7.88
N ARG A 204 5.32 21.57 -7.03
CA ARG A 204 6.02 20.30 -7.27
C ARG A 204 5.56 19.61 -8.57
N ARG A 205 4.28 19.67 -8.90
CA ARG A 205 3.75 19.09 -10.16
C ARG A 205 4.31 19.75 -11.42
N LYS A 206 4.73 21.01 -11.37
CA LYS A 206 5.39 21.69 -12.52
C LYS A 206 6.76 21.08 -12.85
N ASP A 207 7.36 20.36 -11.92
CA ASP A 207 8.63 19.66 -12.13
C ASP A 207 8.45 18.30 -12.82
N ASN A 208 7.22 17.87 -13.08
CA ASN A 208 6.96 16.64 -13.81
C ASN A 208 7.47 16.77 -15.26
N THR A 209 8.07 15.70 -15.74
CA THR A 209 8.56 15.59 -17.13
C THR A 209 7.60 14.80 -18.01
N GLY A 210 6.67 14.07 -17.40
CA GLY A 210 5.66 13.28 -18.07
C GLY A 210 4.53 14.12 -18.68
N ASP A 211 3.75 13.48 -19.55
CA ASP A 211 2.60 14.09 -20.17
C ASP A 211 1.49 14.37 -19.12
N THR A 212 1.04 15.61 -19.05
CA THR A 212 0.08 16.07 -18.05
C THR A 212 -1.27 15.34 -18.15
N GLU A 213 -1.75 15.03 -19.36
CA GLU A 213 -3.02 14.34 -19.57
C GLU A 213 -2.94 12.90 -19.04
N THR A 214 -1.84 12.20 -19.31
CA THR A 214 -1.57 10.87 -18.78
C THR A 214 -1.51 10.88 -17.25
N LEU A 215 -0.77 11.82 -16.66
CA LEU A 215 -0.65 11.94 -15.19
C LEU A 215 -2.01 12.24 -14.53
N ASN A 216 -2.84 13.07 -15.15
CA ASN A 216 -4.18 13.35 -14.65
C ASN A 216 -5.10 12.13 -14.75
N THR A 217 -5.02 11.37 -15.83
CA THR A 217 -5.76 10.11 -16.00
C THR A 217 -5.33 9.06 -14.96
N ASP A 218 -4.03 8.91 -14.74
CA ASP A 218 -3.47 8.04 -13.70
C ASP A 218 -3.97 8.46 -12.30
N MET A 219 -3.99 9.76 -12.01
CA MET A 219 -4.48 10.30 -10.76
C MET A 219 -5.98 10.05 -10.55
N GLN A 220 -6.80 10.18 -11.60
CA GLN A 220 -8.23 9.84 -11.55
C GLN A 220 -8.45 8.36 -11.24
N SER A 221 -7.67 7.48 -11.85
CA SER A 221 -7.77 6.03 -11.64
C SER A 221 -7.31 5.61 -10.24
N ALA A 222 -6.32 6.33 -9.67
CA ALA A 222 -5.75 6.04 -8.35
C ALA A 222 -6.60 6.59 -7.19
N ASN A 223 -7.47 7.59 -7.44
CA ASN A 223 -8.29 8.26 -6.45
C ASN A 223 -9.78 7.95 -6.67
N PRO A 224 -10.32 6.92 -6.01
CA PRO A 224 -11.71 6.52 -6.20
C PRO A 224 -12.69 7.61 -5.77
N VAL A 225 -13.85 7.64 -6.40
CA VAL A 225 -14.97 8.54 -6.04
C VAL A 225 -15.75 7.97 -4.85
N VAL A 226 -15.85 6.65 -4.78
CA VAL A 226 -16.61 5.92 -3.78
C VAL A 226 -15.79 4.76 -3.25
N ILE A 227 -15.83 4.57 -1.95
CA ILE A 227 -15.32 3.38 -1.26
C ILE A 227 -16.45 2.76 -0.43
N PRO A 228 -16.42 1.44 -0.14
CA PRO A 228 -17.30 0.85 0.83
C PRO A 228 -17.09 1.50 2.21
N ARG A 229 -18.17 1.95 2.84
CA ARG A 229 -18.15 2.49 4.21
C ARG A 229 -19.04 1.64 5.09
N ASN A 230 -18.69 1.48 6.35
CA ASN A 230 -19.49 0.76 7.35
C ASN A 230 -20.66 1.59 7.83
#